data_bcf8d737fd05e57cb0b3fd16a5b6aaf8
#
_entry.id   bcf8d737fd05e57cb0b3fd16a5b6aaf8
#
_cell.length_a   1.000
_cell.length_b   1.000
_cell.length_c   1.000
_cell.angle_alpha   90.00
_cell.angle_beta   90.00
_cell.angle_gamma   90.00
#
_symmetry.space_group_name_H-M   'P 1'
#
loop_
_entity.id
_entity.type
_entity.pdbx_description
1 polymer ?
#
loop_
_entity_poly.entity_id
_entity_poly.type
_entity_poly.pdbx_seq_one_letter_code
_entity_poly.pdbx_strand_id
1 'polypeptide(L)'
;YYQVYSPEKPESKQNEAVEKLRKDLDGLISYWREQHGFEIKEFYFVFNDKYAGSYPTTETTLEELKRVYLLEKCEVLMAKDLTNIIFELSEVDRLELLGWFPQEEIVYQLEHEYLDEIFSFLQTKGSYVSFFKNGNIPDFSHKLDFNHLVDEARHHLITGSFAYGDMEDYFKKNDKYLRKLVQLDLNQRYLDLKNKIPKELSKENASYWVLKALVDSYCPAGKPPEQIRNFHQHIVPIIAYFFESCDVFEEPPIKRLNK
;
A
#
# COMPACT_ATOMS: atom_id res chain seq x y z
N TYR A 1 -15.77 -15.03 -16.32
CA TYR A 1 -16.17 -15.22 -14.95
C TYR A 1 -15.01 -15.74 -14.12
N TYR A 2 -14.86 -15.28 -12.89
CA TYR A 2 -13.76 -15.66 -12.01
C TYR A 2 -14.31 -16.30 -10.74
N GLN A 3 -13.76 -17.45 -10.36
CA GLN A 3 -14.03 -18.09 -9.08
C GLN A 3 -12.74 -18.20 -8.27
N VAL A 4 -12.74 -17.69 -7.05
CA VAL A 4 -11.57 -17.72 -6.17
C VAL A 4 -11.66 -18.85 -5.15
N TYR A 5 -10.57 -19.61 -5.03
CA TYR A 5 -10.40 -20.65 -4.03
C TYR A 5 -9.02 -20.56 -3.37
N SER A 6 -9.00 -20.30 -2.08
CA SER A 6 -7.77 -20.11 -1.29
C SER A 6 -7.76 -21.01 -0.05
N PRO A 7 -7.34 -22.26 -0.18
CA PRO A 7 -7.25 -23.18 0.96
C PRO A 7 -6.03 -22.87 1.83
N GLU A 8 -6.12 -23.13 3.14
CA GLU A 8 -4.98 -22.95 4.06
C GLU A 8 -3.80 -23.86 3.70
N LYS A 9 -4.09 -25.10 3.28
CA LYS A 9 -3.09 -26.14 2.89
C LYS A 9 -3.42 -26.66 1.50
N PRO A 10 -2.95 -26.02 0.42
CA PRO A 10 -3.27 -26.39 -0.96
C PRO A 10 -2.93 -27.86 -1.26
N GLU A 11 -1.77 -28.32 -0.82
CA GLU A 11 -1.24 -29.66 -1.08
C GLU A 11 -2.14 -30.81 -0.57
N SER A 12 -2.93 -30.56 0.48
CA SER A 12 -3.85 -31.58 1.04
C SER A 12 -5.29 -31.43 0.57
N LYS A 13 -5.61 -30.41 -0.24
CA LYS A 13 -6.97 -30.01 -0.61
C LYS A 13 -7.28 -30.16 -2.10
N GLN A 14 -6.50 -30.97 -2.81
CA GLN A 14 -6.66 -31.17 -4.26
C GLN A 14 -8.06 -31.65 -4.65
N ASN A 15 -8.56 -32.70 -4.00
CA ASN A 15 -9.89 -33.24 -4.32
C ASN A 15 -11.00 -32.25 -3.99
N GLU A 16 -10.88 -31.54 -2.87
CA GLU A 16 -11.85 -30.50 -2.49
C GLU A 16 -11.85 -29.34 -3.51
N ALA A 17 -10.70 -28.96 -4.06
CA ALA A 17 -10.59 -27.95 -5.10
C ALA A 17 -11.34 -28.36 -6.37
N VAL A 18 -11.16 -29.62 -6.80
CA VAL A 18 -11.82 -30.17 -8.00
C VAL A 18 -13.33 -30.27 -7.77
N GLU A 19 -13.78 -30.77 -6.62
CA GLU A 19 -15.20 -30.86 -6.27
C GLU A 19 -15.85 -29.46 -6.24
N LYS A 20 -15.17 -28.51 -5.61
CA LYS A 20 -15.64 -27.13 -5.55
C LYS A 20 -15.73 -26.51 -6.95
N LEU A 21 -14.69 -26.67 -7.76
CA LEU A 21 -14.65 -26.21 -9.15
C LEU A 21 -15.86 -26.71 -9.95
N ARG A 22 -16.15 -28.01 -9.92
CA ARG A 22 -17.31 -28.62 -10.60
C ARG A 22 -18.62 -28.01 -10.09
N LYS A 23 -18.85 -28.10 -8.79
CA LYS A 23 -20.08 -27.63 -8.15
C LYS A 23 -20.38 -26.16 -8.44
N ASP A 24 -19.37 -25.31 -8.31
CA ASP A 24 -19.56 -23.87 -8.45
C ASP A 24 -19.78 -23.48 -9.92
N LEU A 25 -19.08 -24.12 -10.87
CA LEU A 25 -19.31 -23.89 -12.29
C LEU A 25 -20.68 -24.40 -12.75
N ASP A 26 -21.09 -25.60 -12.32
CA ASP A 26 -22.42 -26.15 -12.61
C ASP A 26 -23.52 -25.20 -12.11
N GLY A 27 -23.41 -24.75 -10.87
CA GLY A 27 -24.37 -23.82 -10.28
C GLY A 27 -24.40 -22.47 -10.99
N LEU A 28 -23.23 -21.97 -11.40
CA LEU A 28 -23.09 -20.72 -12.12
C LEU A 28 -23.77 -20.79 -13.50
N ILE A 29 -23.48 -21.84 -14.26
CA ILE A 29 -24.05 -22.02 -15.61
C ILE A 29 -25.55 -22.22 -15.54
N SER A 30 -26.05 -23.04 -14.61
CA SER A 30 -27.50 -23.22 -14.41
C SER A 30 -28.18 -21.89 -14.06
N TYR A 31 -27.61 -21.13 -13.13
CA TYR A 31 -28.17 -19.84 -12.73
C TYR A 31 -28.29 -18.86 -13.89
N TRP A 32 -27.21 -18.65 -14.64
CA TRP A 32 -27.22 -17.66 -15.73
C TRP A 32 -28.03 -18.09 -16.93
N ARG A 33 -28.00 -19.39 -17.30
CA ARG A 33 -28.76 -19.93 -18.41
C ARG A 33 -30.27 -19.97 -18.12
N GLU A 34 -30.66 -20.48 -16.95
CA GLU A 34 -32.06 -20.70 -16.63
C GLU A 34 -32.78 -19.41 -16.20
N GLN A 35 -32.11 -18.55 -15.45
CA GLN A 35 -32.76 -17.35 -14.91
C GLN A 35 -32.58 -16.10 -15.76
N HIS A 36 -31.50 -16.01 -16.55
CA HIS A 36 -31.18 -14.82 -17.29
C HIS A 36 -31.00 -15.02 -18.79
N GLY A 37 -30.97 -16.25 -19.28
CA GLY A 37 -30.78 -16.56 -20.70
C GLY A 37 -29.40 -16.18 -21.25
N PHE A 38 -28.41 -15.99 -20.38
CA PHE A 38 -27.05 -15.68 -20.77
C PHE A 38 -26.17 -16.93 -20.81
N GLU A 39 -25.29 -17.00 -21.80
CA GLU A 39 -24.28 -18.04 -21.90
C GLU A 39 -22.94 -17.52 -21.36
N ILE A 40 -22.34 -18.30 -20.45
CA ILE A 40 -20.99 -18.06 -19.97
C ILE A 40 -20.03 -18.60 -21.03
N LYS A 41 -19.13 -17.75 -21.52
CA LYS A 41 -18.13 -18.13 -22.52
C LYS A 41 -16.75 -18.37 -21.94
N GLU A 42 -16.39 -17.63 -20.91
CA GLU A 42 -15.09 -17.71 -20.28
C GLU A 42 -15.23 -17.92 -18.77
N PHE A 43 -14.45 -18.85 -18.25
CA PHE A 43 -14.37 -19.16 -16.83
C PHE A 43 -12.92 -19.31 -16.39
N TYR A 44 -12.56 -18.65 -15.30
CA TYR A 44 -11.23 -18.68 -14.70
C TYR A 44 -11.34 -19.13 -13.25
N PHE A 45 -10.64 -20.24 -12.95
CA PHE A 45 -10.52 -20.73 -11.60
C PHE A 45 -9.26 -20.15 -10.95
N VAL A 46 -9.43 -19.15 -10.10
CA VAL A 46 -8.32 -18.50 -9.38
C VAL A 46 -7.99 -19.31 -8.15
N PHE A 47 -6.86 -20.02 -8.21
CA PHE A 47 -6.42 -20.93 -7.16
C PHE A 47 -5.17 -20.41 -6.47
N ASN A 48 -5.26 -20.16 -5.16
CA ASN A 48 -4.08 -19.83 -4.36
C ASN A 48 -3.33 -21.11 -4.02
N ASP A 49 -2.40 -21.48 -4.89
CA ASP A 49 -1.51 -22.62 -4.76
C ASP A 49 -0.31 -22.38 -3.83
N LYS A 50 -0.16 -21.17 -3.30
CA LYS A 50 1.01 -20.74 -2.51
C LYS A 50 2.35 -21.04 -3.20
N TYR A 51 2.39 -20.87 -4.53
CA TYR A 51 3.52 -21.16 -5.41
C TYR A 51 3.94 -22.65 -5.48
N ALA A 52 3.07 -23.57 -5.07
CA ALA A 52 3.33 -25.02 -5.16
C ALA A 52 3.05 -25.61 -6.55
N GLY A 53 2.32 -24.87 -7.39
CA GLY A 53 1.91 -25.29 -8.73
C GLY A 53 0.55 -25.96 -8.80
N SER A 54 0.04 -26.15 -10.03
CA SER A 54 -1.23 -26.82 -10.27
C SER A 54 -1.10 -28.34 -10.14
N TYR A 55 -2.25 -28.97 -9.94
CA TYR A 55 -2.34 -30.41 -9.97
C TYR A 55 -2.88 -30.87 -11.32
N PRO A 56 -2.33 -31.95 -11.92
CA PRO A 56 -2.80 -32.48 -13.21
C PRO A 56 -4.30 -32.75 -13.25
N THR A 57 -4.89 -33.14 -12.11
CA THR A 57 -6.34 -33.37 -12.00
C THR A 57 -7.17 -32.11 -12.14
N THR A 58 -6.67 -30.95 -11.69
CA THR A 58 -7.36 -29.65 -11.87
C THR A 58 -7.39 -29.27 -13.34
N GLU A 59 -6.27 -29.37 -14.03
CA GLU A 59 -6.17 -29.07 -15.46
C GLU A 59 -7.05 -29.99 -16.32
N THR A 60 -6.99 -31.31 -16.06
CA THR A 60 -7.85 -32.28 -16.75
C THR A 60 -9.33 -31.98 -16.51
N THR A 61 -9.70 -31.59 -15.29
CA THR A 61 -11.08 -31.23 -14.96
C THR A 61 -11.53 -29.96 -15.70
N LEU A 62 -10.68 -28.95 -15.79
CA LEU A 62 -10.99 -27.72 -16.53
C LEU A 62 -11.19 -27.99 -18.03
N GLU A 63 -10.35 -28.84 -18.63
CA GLU A 63 -10.53 -29.24 -20.03
C GLU A 63 -11.83 -30.02 -20.26
N GLU A 64 -12.20 -30.94 -19.34
CA GLU A 64 -13.47 -31.66 -19.39
C GLU A 64 -14.65 -30.69 -19.33
N LEU A 65 -14.66 -29.79 -18.34
CA LEU A 65 -15.72 -28.78 -18.14
C LEU A 65 -15.83 -27.83 -19.33
N LYS A 66 -14.70 -27.42 -19.91
CA LYS A 66 -14.66 -26.63 -21.14
C LYS A 66 -15.45 -27.28 -22.27
N ARG A 67 -15.28 -28.59 -22.46
CA ARG A 67 -15.98 -29.36 -23.51
C ARG A 67 -17.46 -29.56 -23.17
N VAL A 68 -17.77 -29.90 -21.92
CA VAL A 68 -19.15 -30.15 -21.46
C VAL A 68 -20.02 -28.90 -21.61
N TYR A 69 -19.51 -27.75 -21.24
CA TYR A 69 -20.25 -26.48 -21.24
C TYR A 69 -20.02 -25.61 -22.47
N LEU A 70 -19.20 -26.07 -23.43
CA LEU A 70 -18.86 -25.36 -24.65
C LEU A 70 -18.23 -23.97 -24.40
N LEU A 71 -17.39 -23.89 -23.38
CA LEU A 71 -16.73 -22.65 -23.02
C LEU A 71 -15.62 -22.32 -24.04
N GLU A 72 -15.45 -21.05 -24.36
CA GLU A 72 -14.34 -20.56 -25.17
C GLU A 72 -13.02 -20.66 -24.41
N LYS A 73 -13.06 -20.30 -23.11
CA LYS A 73 -11.95 -20.45 -22.17
C LYS A 73 -12.39 -21.07 -20.85
N CYS A 74 -11.57 -21.97 -20.32
CA CYS A 74 -11.71 -22.53 -18.98
C CYS A 74 -10.30 -22.84 -18.45
N GLU A 75 -9.76 -21.92 -17.65
CA GLU A 75 -8.34 -21.89 -17.28
C GLU A 75 -8.18 -21.74 -15.77
N VAL A 76 -7.03 -22.21 -15.23
CA VAL A 76 -6.62 -21.91 -13.86
C VAL A 76 -5.69 -20.71 -13.86
N LEU A 77 -5.90 -19.80 -12.92
CA LEU A 77 -4.96 -18.73 -12.58
C LEU A 77 -4.39 -19.01 -11.19
N MET A 78 -3.09 -19.20 -11.13
CA MET A 78 -2.36 -19.49 -9.89
C MET A 78 -1.66 -18.24 -9.35
N ALA A 79 -1.04 -18.35 -8.17
CA ALA A 79 -0.31 -17.26 -7.54
C ALA A 79 0.74 -16.64 -8.48
N LYS A 80 1.45 -17.48 -9.25
CA LYS A 80 2.45 -17.02 -10.23
C LYS A 80 1.83 -16.21 -11.37
N ASP A 81 0.66 -16.63 -11.89
CA ASP A 81 -0.02 -15.95 -12.97
C ASP A 81 -0.54 -14.58 -12.52
N LEU A 82 -1.13 -14.54 -11.31
CA LEU A 82 -1.54 -13.28 -10.68
C LEU A 82 -0.35 -12.34 -10.47
N THR A 83 0.78 -12.88 -10.01
CA THR A 83 2.02 -12.12 -9.86
C THR A 83 2.45 -11.49 -11.18
N ASN A 84 2.47 -12.26 -12.28
CA ASN A 84 2.82 -11.76 -13.60
C ASN A 84 1.86 -10.65 -14.06
N ILE A 85 0.55 -10.86 -13.92
CA ILE A 85 -0.48 -9.86 -14.23
C ILE A 85 -0.23 -8.57 -13.44
N ILE A 86 0.03 -8.68 -12.14
CA ILE A 86 0.29 -7.52 -11.28
C ILE A 86 1.55 -6.76 -11.72
N PHE A 87 2.61 -7.48 -12.11
CA PHE A 87 3.84 -6.84 -12.58
C PHE A 87 3.71 -6.16 -13.95
N GLU A 88 2.74 -6.57 -14.78
CA GLU A 88 2.42 -5.92 -16.05
C GLU A 88 1.61 -4.63 -15.87
N LEU A 89 0.96 -4.44 -14.71
CA LEU A 89 0.22 -3.22 -14.40
C LEU A 89 1.14 -2.01 -14.22
N SER A 90 0.61 -0.83 -14.51
CA SER A 90 1.28 0.42 -14.17
C SER A 90 1.53 0.53 -12.67
N GLU A 91 2.48 1.38 -12.25
CA GLU A 91 2.73 1.63 -10.83
C GLU A 91 1.47 2.15 -10.12
N VAL A 92 0.69 2.97 -10.80
CA VAL A 92 -0.58 3.52 -10.30
C VAL A 92 -1.59 2.42 -10.05
N ASP A 93 -1.82 1.55 -11.06
CA ASP A 93 -2.79 0.45 -10.94
C ASP A 93 -2.38 -0.55 -9.85
N ARG A 94 -1.07 -0.83 -9.73
CA ARG A 94 -0.55 -1.68 -8.65
C ARG A 94 -0.82 -1.09 -7.27
N LEU A 95 -0.66 0.22 -7.12
CA LEU A 95 -0.92 0.93 -5.88
C LEU A 95 -2.40 0.87 -5.49
N GLU A 96 -3.29 1.02 -6.48
CA GLU A 96 -4.74 0.91 -6.27
C GLU A 96 -5.17 -0.49 -5.83
N LEU A 97 -4.55 -1.53 -6.39
CA LEU A 97 -4.94 -2.92 -6.13
C LEU A 97 -4.35 -3.51 -4.86
N LEU A 98 -3.08 -3.25 -4.60
CA LEU A 98 -2.33 -3.95 -3.56
C LEU A 98 -2.19 -3.15 -2.27
N GLY A 99 -2.44 -1.84 -2.34
CA GLY A 99 -2.01 -0.97 -1.27
C GLY A 99 -0.49 -0.93 -1.15
N TRP A 100 0.01 -0.29 -0.11
CA TRP A 100 1.46 -0.12 0.05
C TRP A 100 2.09 -1.04 1.09
N PHE A 101 1.41 -1.26 2.21
CA PHE A 101 1.91 -2.12 3.28
C PHE A 101 1.00 -3.33 3.47
N PRO A 102 1.55 -4.52 3.81
CA PRO A 102 0.75 -5.61 4.31
C PRO A 102 -0.03 -5.17 5.56
N GLN A 103 -1.28 -5.59 5.71
CA GLN A 103 -2.14 -5.30 6.89
C GLN A 103 -1.73 -6.09 8.14
N GLU A 104 -0.46 -6.40 8.34
CA GLU A 104 0.02 -6.94 9.60
C GLU A 104 0.09 -5.80 10.63
N GLU A 105 -0.15 -6.10 11.89
CA GLU A 105 0.04 -5.15 13.00
C GLU A 105 1.48 -4.62 12.96
N ILE A 106 1.66 -3.44 12.40
CA ILE A 106 2.97 -2.80 12.31
C ILE A 106 3.20 -2.06 13.63
N VAL A 107 4.08 -2.59 14.45
CA VAL A 107 4.60 -1.88 15.61
C VAL A 107 5.85 -1.12 15.15
N TYR A 108 5.75 0.19 15.06
CA TYR A 108 6.91 1.03 14.76
C TYR A 108 7.79 1.14 16.00
N GLN A 109 8.96 0.52 15.95
CA GLN A 109 10.01 0.68 16.95
C GLN A 109 11.12 1.53 16.33
N LEU A 110 11.47 2.64 17.01
CA LEU A 110 12.52 3.53 16.54
C LEU A 110 13.89 3.07 17.07
N GLU A 111 14.75 2.69 16.15
CA GLU A 111 16.15 2.38 16.44
C GLU A 111 17.02 3.56 16.00
N HIS A 112 17.82 4.10 16.92
CA HIS A 112 18.62 5.30 16.68
C HIS A 112 19.61 5.12 15.51
N GLU A 113 20.17 3.93 15.31
CA GLU A 113 21.09 3.62 14.23
C GLU A 113 20.47 3.87 12.85
N TYR A 114 19.20 3.46 12.65
CA TYR A 114 18.49 3.74 11.41
C TYR A 114 18.19 5.23 11.24
N LEU A 115 17.82 5.93 12.31
CA LEU A 115 17.60 7.38 12.27
C LEU A 115 18.89 8.12 11.90
N ASP A 116 20.02 7.73 12.48
CA ASP A 116 21.33 8.30 12.17
C ASP A 116 21.69 8.07 10.69
N GLU A 117 21.44 6.88 10.13
CA GLU A 117 21.67 6.60 8.71
C GLU A 117 20.72 7.41 7.82
N ILE A 118 19.41 7.47 8.14
CA ILE A 118 18.41 8.25 7.40
C ILE A 118 18.82 9.73 7.34
N PHE A 119 19.31 10.29 8.44
CA PHE A 119 19.63 11.71 8.51
C PHE A 119 21.08 12.06 8.15
N SER A 120 21.96 11.07 7.97
CA SER A 120 23.38 11.30 7.66
C SER A 120 23.59 12.17 6.42
N PHE A 121 22.72 12.05 5.42
CA PHE A 121 22.82 12.84 4.18
C PHE A 121 22.37 14.31 4.33
N LEU A 122 21.61 14.65 5.36
CA LEU A 122 21.15 16.02 5.57
C LEU A 122 22.27 16.97 5.99
N GLN A 123 23.26 16.44 6.68
CA GLN A 123 24.43 17.23 7.13
C GLN A 123 25.30 17.72 5.99
N THR A 124 25.19 17.11 4.80
CA THR A 124 26.00 17.45 3.62
C THR A 124 25.37 18.47 2.70
N LYS A 125 24.06 18.77 2.86
CA LYS A 125 23.32 19.73 2.03
C LYS A 125 23.21 21.10 2.73
N GLY A 126 24.05 22.05 2.31
CA GLY A 126 24.00 23.43 2.82
C GLY A 126 22.83 24.26 2.30
N SER A 127 22.39 25.22 3.11
CA SER A 127 21.51 26.37 2.83
C SER A 127 20.08 26.04 2.43
N TYR A 128 19.21 25.87 3.41
CA TYR A 128 17.77 25.92 3.24
C TYR A 128 17.23 27.30 3.59
N VAL A 129 16.36 27.87 2.75
CA VAL A 129 15.63 29.11 3.03
C VAL A 129 14.46 28.76 3.94
N SER A 130 14.39 29.38 5.13
CA SER A 130 13.34 29.08 6.10
C SER A 130 12.06 29.86 5.80
N PHE A 131 10.95 29.16 5.61
CA PHE A 131 9.61 29.73 5.71
C PHE A 131 9.01 29.29 7.05
N PHE A 132 8.81 30.23 7.98
CA PHE A 132 8.13 29.95 9.23
C PHE A 132 6.62 30.16 9.04
N LYS A 133 5.81 29.15 9.37
CA LYS A 133 4.40 29.34 9.68
C LYS A 133 4.22 29.11 11.18
N ASN A 134 3.91 30.17 11.92
CA ASN A 134 3.39 30.04 13.28
C ASN A 134 1.87 29.88 13.16
N GLY A 135 1.38 28.65 13.34
CA GLY A 135 -0.05 28.33 13.32
C GLY A 135 -0.45 27.52 14.54
N ASN A 136 -1.72 27.58 14.96
CA ASN A 136 -2.26 26.65 15.91
C ASN A 136 -2.22 25.25 15.27
N ILE A 137 -1.71 24.25 15.99
CA ILE A 137 -1.66 22.85 15.56
C ILE A 137 -3.11 22.38 15.38
N PRO A 138 -3.54 22.00 14.16
CA PRO A 138 -4.87 21.45 13.95
C PRO A 138 -4.97 20.07 14.57
N ASP A 139 -6.20 19.63 14.83
CA ASP A 139 -6.46 18.26 15.24
C ASP A 139 -5.92 17.28 14.18
N PHE A 140 -5.19 16.25 14.63
CA PHE A 140 -4.52 15.28 13.75
C PHE A 140 -5.49 14.59 12.79
N SER A 141 -6.67 14.15 13.31
CA SER A 141 -7.69 13.51 12.49
C SER A 141 -8.27 14.46 11.45
N HIS A 142 -8.49 15.74 11.82
CA HIS A 142 -8.97 16.76 10.88
C HIS A 142 -7.95 17.04 9.77
N LYS A 143 -6.66 17.00 10.09
CA LYS A 143 -5.60 17.15 9.08
C LYS A 143 -5.53 15.97 8.13
N LEU A 144 -5.73 14.73 8.62
CA LEU A 144 -5.83 13.54 7.78
C LEU A 144 -7.00 13.65 6.79
N ASP A 145 -8.19 14.02 7.28
CA ASP A 145 -9.37 14.19 6.44
C ASP A 145 -9.19 15.28 5.38
N PHE A 146 -8.60 16.41 5.78
CA PHE A 146 -8.34 17.54 4.88
C PHE A 146 -7.39 17.17 3.73
N ASN A 147 -6.42 16.31 4.00
CA ASN A 147 -5.46 15.84 3.01
C ASN A 147 -5.93 14.58 2.27
N HIS A 148 -7.17 14.14 2.45
CA HIS A 148 -7.71 12.92 1.84
C HIS A 148 -6.86 11.67 2.12
N LEU A 149 -6.23 11.63 3.29
CA LEU A 149 -5.46 10.47 3.74
C LEU A 149 -6.42 9.48 4.41
N VAL A 150 -6.79 8.46 3.66
CA VAL A 150 -7.78 7.44 4.05
C VAL A 150 -7.12 6.07 4.18
N ASP A 151 -7.85 5.11 4.72
CA ASP A 151 -7.50 3.69 4.80
C ASP A 151 -6.06 3.46 5.33
N GLU A 152 -5.22 2.83 4.55
CA GLU A 152 -3.86 2.46 4.92
C GLU A 152 -2.96 3.68 5.19
N ALA A 153 -3.05 4.73 4.36
CA ALA A 153 -2.26 5.94 4.59
C ALA A 153 -2.60 6.58 5.95
N ARG A 154 -3.89 6.61 6.29
CA ARG A 154 -4.38 7.06 7.59
C ARG A 154 -3.87 6.18 8.72
N HIS A 155 -3.97 4.86 8.55
CA HIS A 155 -3.51 3.88 9.54
C HIS A 155 -2.01 4.04 9.82
N HIS A 156 -1.18 4.15 8.79
CA HIS A 156 0.26 4.33 8.94
C HIS A 156 0.63 5.60 9.69
N LEU A 157 0.01 6.73 9.38
CA LEU A 157 0.30 7.98 10.07
C LEU A 157 -0.19 7.96 11.52
N ILE A 158 -1.36 7.38 11.80
CA ILE A 158 -1.84 7.22 13.19
C ILE A 158 -0.90 6.32 13.98
N THR A 159 -0.53 5.16 13.44
CA THR A 159 0.38 4.22 14.13
C THR A 159 1.77 4.82 14.29
N GLY A 160 2.28 5.51 13.25
CA GLY A 160 3.56 6.21 13.32
C GLY A 160 3.58 7.34 14.35
N SER A 161 2.45 8.02 14.60
CA SER A 161 2.36 9.08 15.59
C SER A 161 2.54 8.59 17.03
N PHE A 162 2.35 7.30 17.32
CA PHE A 162 2.62 6.74 18.64
C PHE A 162 4.10 6.82 19.04
N ALA A 163 5.00 6.91 18.06
CA ALA A 163 6.43 7.13 18.29
C ALA A 163 6.82 8.62 18.50
N TYR A 164 5.84 9.52 18.66
CA TYR A 164 6.11 10.96 18.81
C TYR A 164 7.08 11.27 19.95
N GLY A 165 6.89 10.64 21.12
CA GLY A 165 7.78 10.81 22.29
C GLY A 165 9.22 10.40 22.01
N ASP A 166 9.42 9.27 21.35
CA ASP A 166 10.75 8.76 21.00
C ASP A 166 11.45 9.67 20.00
N MET A 167 10.70 10.24 19.02
CA MET A 167 11.22 11.24 18.08
C MET A 167 11.62 12.54 18.77
N GLU A 168 10.81 13.03 19.71
CA GLU A 168 11.15 14.21 20.53
C GLU A 168 12.45 13.96 21.32
N ASP A 169 12.59 12.79 21.94
CA ASP A 169 13.78 12.44 22.71
C ASP A 169 15.01 12.26 21.82
N TYR A 170 14.84 11.70 20.63
CA TYR A 170 15.93 11.63 19.64
C TYR A 170 16.42 13.02 19.26
N PHE A 171 15.53 13.95 18.88
CA PHE A 171 15.90 15.31 18.50
C PHE A 171 16.51 16.13 19.66
N LYS A 172 16.07 15.89 20.90
CA LYS A 172 16.66 16.54 22.09
C LYS A 172 18.09 16.08 22.38
N LYS A 173 18.40 14.81 22.07
CA LYS A 173 19.74 14.21 22.30
C LYS A 173 20.74 14.55 21.19
N ASN A 174 20.27 14.95 20.03
CA ASN A 174 21.07 15.25 18.87
C ASN A 174 21.27 16.77 18.68
N ASP A 175 21.88 17.16 17.56
CA ASP A 175 22.08 18.56 17.24
C ASP A 175 20.73 19.32 17.20
N LYS A 176 20.65 20.44 17.93
CA LYS A 176 19.45 21.28 18.02
C LYS A 176 18.92 21.78 16.67
N TYR A 177 19.76 21.77 15.64
CA TYR A 177 19.36 22.15 14.28
C TYR A 177 18.86 20.97 13.46
N LEU A 178 19.13 19.72 13.86
CA LEU A 178 18.76 18.53 13.12
C LEU A 178 17.26 18.48 12.83
N ARG A 179 16.42 18.69 13.86
CA ARG A 179 14.96 18.74 13.69
C ARG A 179 14.55 19.74 12.62
N LYS A 180 15.17 20.91 12.61
CA LYS A 180 14.90 21.96 11.63
C LYS A 180 15.35 21.59 10.22
N LEU A 181 16.48 20.95 10.09
CA LEU A 181 16.98 20.46 8.79
C LEU A 181 16.05 19.40 8.21
N VAL A 182 15.63 18.43 9.02
CA VAL A 182 14.68 17.39 8.62
C VAL A 182 13.35 18.01 8.18
N GLN A 183 12.80 18.93 8.96
CA GLN A 183 11.59 19.68 8.65
C GLN A 183 11.64 20.34 7.26
N LEU A 184 12.74 21.06 6.99
CA LEU A 184 12.90 21.80 5.74
C LEU A 184 13.08 20.85 4.54
N ASP A 185 13.88 19.78 4.70
CA ASP A 185 14.07 18.80 3.64
C ASP A 185 12.77 18.05 3.33
N LEU A 186 12.05 17.62 4.38
CA LEU A 186 10.78 16.92 4.24
C LEU A 186 9.72 17.75 3.52
N ASN A 187 9.60 19.02 3.91
CA ASN A 187 8.67 19.95 3.26
C ASN A 187 9.05 20.18 1.79
N GLN A 188 10.32 20.37 1.49
CA GLN A 188 10.77 20.55 0.10
C GLN A 188 10.46 19.33 -0.75
N ARG A 189 10.75 18.13 -0.26
CA ARG A 189 10.42 16.88 -0.97
C ARG A 189 8.92 16.74 -1.17
N TYR A 190 8.12 17.04 -0.15
CA TYR A 190 6.66 17.02 -0.27
C TYR A 190 6.17 17.93 -1.39
N LEU A 191 6.66 19.18 -1.46
CA LEU A 191 6.28 20.13 -2.51
C LEU A 191 6.73 19.67 -3.90
N ASP A 192 7.92 19.10 -4.01
CA ASP A 192 8.44 18.55 -5.27
C ASP A 192 7.60 17.35 -5.76
N LEU A 193 7.19 16.48 -4.86
CA LEU A 193 6.33 15.33 -5.16
C LEU A 193 4.91 15.76 -5.51
N LYS A 194 4.35 16.72 -4.77
CA LYS A 194 3.02 17.28 -5.07
C LYS A 194 2.92 17.80 -6.51
N ASN A 195 3.99 18.40 -7.04
CA ASN A 195 4.04 18.88 -8.42
C ASN A 195 4.17 17.74 -9.47
N LYS A 196 4.45 16.51 -9.04
CA LYS A 196 4.64 15.33 -9.90
C LYS A 196 3.49 14.34 -9.83
N ILE A 197 2.43 14.63 -9.09
CA ILE A 197 1.27 13.75 -8.96
C ILE A 197 0.71 13.43 -10.36
N PRO A 198 0.53 12.14 -10.70
CA PRO A 198 -0.14 11.74 -11.93
C PRO A 198 -1.58 12.30 -11.98
N LYS A 199 -1.97 12.87 -13.13
CA LYS A 199 -3.25 13.59 -13.28
C LYS A 199 -4.47 12.65 -13.22
N GLU A 200 -4.25 11.38 -13.43
CA GLU A 200 -5.27 10.33 -13.51
C GLU A 200 -5.73 9.85 -12.13
N LEU A 201 -4.97 10.17 -11.07
CA LEU A 201 -5.26 9.70 -9.71
C LEU A 201 -6.46 10.44 -9.09
N SER A 202 -7.29 9.71 -8.35
CA SER A 202 -8.24 10.31 -7.41
C SER A 202 -7.49 11.09 -6.31
N LYS A 203 -8.19 11.93 -5.56
CA LYS A 203 -7.54 12.70 -4.48
C LYS A 203 -6.94 11.81 -3.39
N GLU A 204 -7.64 10.73 -3.05
CA GLU A 204 -7.21 9.73 -2.08
C GLU A 204 -5.95 9.03 -2.54
N ASN A 205 -5.94 8.55 -3.79
CA ASN A 205 -4.80 7.86 -4.38
C ASN A 205 -3.62 8.81 -4.60
N ALA A 206 -3.87 10.08 -4.95
CA ALA A 206 -2.84 11.11 -5.05
C ALA A 206 -2.15 11.36 -3.71
N SER A 207 -2.91 11.45 -2.62
CA SER A 207 -2.35 11.65 -1.28
C SER A 207 -1.56 10.44 -0.79
N TYR A 208 -2.06 9.24 -1.07
CA TYR A 208 -1.35 8.00 -0.78
C TYR A 208 -0.05 7.88 -1.60
N TRP A 209 -0.12 8.17 -2.90
CA TRP A 209 1.06 8.20 -3.78
C TRP A 209 2.13 9.16 -3.26
N VAL A 210 1.75 10.37 -2.82
CA VAL A 210 2.69 11.34 -2.23
C VAL A 210 3.32 10.80 -0.96
N LEU A 211 2.53 10.20 -0.05
CA LEU A 211 3.04 9.61 1.19
C LEU A 211 4.06 8.50 0.87
N LYS A 212 3.71 7.58 -0.03
CA LYS A 212 4.61 6.50 -0.47
C LYS A 212 5.91 7.05 -1.05
N ALA A 213 5.81 7.94 -2.03
CA ALA A 213 6.98 8.52 -2.68
C ALA A 213 7.86 9.32 -1.70
N LEU A 214 7.25 9.93 -0.69
CA LEU A 214 7.97 10.63 0.37
C LEU A 214 8.77 9.66 1.23
N VAL A 215 8.18 8.54 1.65
CA VAL A 215 8.88 7.48 2.38
C VAL A 215 10.02 6.89 1.54
N ASP A 216 9.76 6.53 0.30
CA ASP A 216 10.77 5.97 -0.60
C ASP A 216 11.95 6.95 -0.82
N SER A 217 11.67 8.26 -0.83
CA SER A 217 12.70 9.30 -1.01
C SER A 217 13.71 9.40 0.13
N TYR A 218 13.40 8.84 1.29
CA TYR A 218 14.28 8.76 2.46
C TYR A 218 14.99 7.41 2.57
N CYS A 219 14.62 6.43 1.78
CA CYS A 219 15.34 5.16 1.75
C CYS A 219 16.71 5.33 1.12
N PRO A 220 17.79 4.85 1.76
CA PRO A 220 19.10 4.84 1.17
C PRO A 220 19.14 4.01 -0.11
N ALA A 221 19.79 4.52 -1.17
CA ALA A 221 19.90 3.83 -2.45
C ALA A 221 20.73 2.54 -2.34
N GLY A 222 20.38 1.53 -3.12
CA GLY A 222 21.16 0.28 -3.23
C GLY A 222 21.01 -0.71 -2.09
N LYS A 223 20.02 -0.50 -1.19
CA LYS A 223 19.72 -1.44 -0.11
C LYS A 223 18.92 -2.65 -0.64
N PRO A 224 19.16 -3.86 -0.09
CA PRO A 224 18.34 -5.03 -0.41
C PRO A 224 16.90 -4.86 0.11
N PRO A 225 15.89 -5.54 -0.50
CA PRO A 225 14.48 -5.40 -0.15
C PRO A 225 14.15 -5.58 1.34
N GLU A 226 14.84 -6.50 2.01
CA GLU A 226 14.68 -6.75 3.45
C GLU A 226 15.04 -5.52 4.29
N GLN A 227 16.12 -4.83 3.93
CA GLN A 227 16.54 -3.61 4.62
C GLN A 227 15.64 -2.42 4.28
N ILE A 228 15.14 -2.32 3.04
CA ILE A 228 14.19 -1.26 2.65
C ILE A 228 12.96 -1.30 3.56
N ARG A 229 12.43 -2.49 3.86
CA ARG A 229 11.30 -2.64 4.80
C ARG A 229 11.63 -2.07 6.18
N ASN A 230 12.82 -2.34 6.70
CA ASN A 230 13.25 -1.78 7.99
C ASN A 230 13.34 -0.25 7.93
N PHE A 231 13.89 0.32 6.86
CA PHE A 231 13.92 1.78 6.68
C PHE A 231 12.51 2.37 6.66
N HIS A 232 11.55 1.76 5.96
CA HIS A 232 10.15 2.22 5.94
C HIS A 232 9.57 2.30 7.35
N GLN A 233 9.83 1.31 8.21
CA GLN A 233 9.36 1.29 9.59
C GLN A 233 9.89 2.46 10.44
N HIS A 234 11.04 3.03 10.08
CA HIS A 234 11.61 4.19 10.77
C HIS A 234 11.23 5.52 10.12
N ILE A 235 11.01 5.53 8.79
CA ILE A 235 10.67 6.75 8.04
C ILE A 235 9.21 7.16 8.28
N VAL A 236 8.27 6.23 8.39
CA VAL A 236 6.85 6.55 8.65
C VAL A 236 6.65 7.31 9.96
N PRO A 237 7.23 6.93 11.11
CA PRO A 237 7.20 7.73 12.33
C PRO A 237 7.79 9.13 12.17
N ILE A 238 8.87 9.29 11.40
CA ILE A 238 9.44 10.62 11.10
C ILE A 238 8.41 11.48 10.39
N ILE A 239 7.78 10.95 9.34
CA ILE A 239 6.76 11.68 8.59
C ILE A 239 5.56 11.99 9.47
N ALA A 240 5.08 11.03 10.29
CA ALA A 240 3.97 11.24 11.20
C ALA A 240 4.26 12.33 12.23
N TYR A 241 5.47 12.36 12.78
CA TYR A 241 5.93 13.39 13.72
C TYR A 241 5.85 14.81 13.09
N PHE A 242 6.35 14.98 11.85
CA PHE A 242 6.28 16.26 11.16
C PHE A 242 4.90 16.58 10.59
N PHE A 243 4.08 15.56 10.33
CA PHE A 243 2.68 15.74 9.98
C PHE A 243 1.91 16.32 11.16
N GLU A 244 2.11 15.81 12.36
CA GLU A 244 1.46 16.30 13.58
C GLU A 244 1.89 17.73 13.91
N SER A 245 3.18 18.06 13.77
CA SER A 245 3.70 19.41 14.01
C SER A 245 3.42 20.41 12.88
N CYS A 246 2.57 20.08 11.91
CA CYS A 246 2.15 20.93 10.78
C CYS A 246 3.27 21.35 9.82
N ASP A 247 4.30 20.55 9.72
CA ASP A 247 5.49 20.84 8.93
C ASP A 247 5.47 20.19 7.53
N VAL A 248 4.53 19.26 7.31
CA VAL A 248 4.35 18.52 6.04
C VAL A 248 2.86 18.31 5.78
N PHE A 249 2.47 18.17 4.52
CA PHE A 249 1.10 18.19 4.03
C PHE A 249 0.37 19.52 4.24
N GLU A 250 -0.85 19.62 3.71
CA GLU A 250 -1.63 20.84 3.76
C GLU A 250 -2.25 21.04 5.15
N GLU A 251 -2.31 22.30 5.58
CA GLU A 251 -3.00 22.66 6.82
C GLU A 251 -4.46 22.98 6.53
N PRO A 252 -5.41 22.39 7.28
CA PRO A 252 -6.80 22.79 7.18
C PRO A 252 -6.95 24.26 7.58
N PRO A 253 -7.87 25.01 6.91
CA PRO A 253 -8.10 26.41 7.23
C PRO A 253 -8.57 26.54 8.69
N ILE A 254 -7.98 27.48 9.42
CA ILE A 254 -8.38 27.78 10.79
C ILE A 254 -9.84 28.24 10.77
N LYS A 255 -10.75 27.46 11.39
CA LYS A 255 -12.12 27.92 11.63
C LYS A 255 -12.05 29.14 12.53
N ARG A 256 -12.23 30.35 11.98
CA ARG A 256 -12.47 31.52 12.80
C ARG A 256 -13.76 31.27 13.55
N LEU A 257 -13.66 31.00 14.85
CA LEU A 257 -14.81 31.06 15.74
C LEU A 257 -15.32 32.50 15.64
N ASN A 258 -16.42 32.68 14.91
CA ASN A 258 -17.17 33.94 14.96
C ASN A 258 -17.60 34.13 16.41
N LYS A 259 -17.01 35.10 17.07
CA LYS A 259 -17.46 35.62 18.37
C LYS A 259 -18.73 36.39 18.20
#